data_30e6852ae210d36bf95467d1c2a3664e
#
_entry.id   30e6852ae210d36bf95467d1c2a3664e
#
_cell.length_a   1.000
_cell.length_b   1.000
_cell.length_c   1.000
_cell.angle_alpha   90.00
_cell.angle_beta   90.00
_cell.angle_gamma   90.00
#
_symmetry.space_group_name_H-M   'P 1'
#
loop_
_entity.id
_entity.type
_entity.pdbx_description
1 polymer ?
#
loop_
_entity_poly.entity_id
_entity_poly.type
_entity_poly.pdbx_seq_one_letter_code
_entity_poly.pdbx_strand_id
1 'polypeptide(L)'
;MPRLEPRSRITDPAGGWGWVGFGFFASAVLVVYAWATPQPAVTITDYLLASLALLSCAGLLFAWWRIGPRFPHPVAATVLWALPLLACPPLFSLDVNAYLTQGWMVLGGHDPYVMTLGEPQLPGIVVGVDWVNTTSVYPAGSLLIFAAVFWASGGLPWLGFLLFRVLHLACLLVVAWVVKRLAPRVGVPVNTALWAGVATPLLVFQWIGGLHNDAVLVALIALAVLVAQRGGWTGLLLGGALIGLSLTVKQSGAAAGLGVVALAWAVSPGRD
;
A
#
# COMPACT_ATOMS: atom_id res chain seq x y z
N MET A 1 33.27 -31.11 -1.11
CA MET A 1 31.91 -30.87 -1.55
C MET A 1 31.94 -29.75 -2.60
N PRO A 2 31.53 -29.99 -3.85
CA PRO A 2 31.45 -28.93 -4.85
C PRO A 2 30.38 -27.94 -4.41
N ARG A 3 30.74 -26.67 -4.35
CA ARG A 3 29.75 -25.58 -4.15
C ARG A 3 28.82 -25.58 -5.34
N LEU A 4 27.54 -25.91 -5.11
CA LEU A 4 26.49 -25.69 -6.10
C LEU A 4 26.40 -24.17 -6.34
N GLU A 5 27.05 -23.67 -7.37
CA GLU A 5 26.80 -22.33 -7.85
C GLU A 5 25.30 -22.20 -8.16
N PRO A 6 24.59 -21.22 -7.58
CA PRO A 6 23.19 -21.02 -7.94
C PRO A 6 23.15 -20.64 -9.40
N ARG A 7 22.54 -21.51 -10.22
CA ARG A 7 22.30 -21.26 -11.65
C ARG A 7 21.75 -19.86 -11.80
N SER A 8 22.48 -19.01 -12.54
CA SER A 8 22.11 -17.63 -12.87
C SER A 8 20.75 -17.62 -13.56
N ARG A 9 19.69 -17.39 -12.79
CA ARG A 9 18.35 -17.15 -13.38
C ARG A 9 18.38 -15.77 -14.00
N ILE A 10 18.31 -15.76 -15.33
CA ILE A 10 18.10 -14.60 -16.22
C ILE A 10 18.98 -13.40 -15.87
N THR A 11 20.15 -13.34 -16.52
CA THR A 11 21.03 -12.15 -16.57
C THR A 11 20.67 -11.23 -17.74
N ASP A 12 19.63 -11.56 -18.52
CA ASP A 12 19.20 -10.77 -19.66
C ASP A 12 18.20 -9.68 -19.21
N PRO A 13 18.62 -8.40 -19.19
CA PRO A 13 17.73 -7.28 -18.88
C PRO A 13 16.53 -7.19 -19.85
N ALA A 14 16.70 -7.59 -21.12
CA ALA A 14 15.62 -7.58 -22.11
C ALA A 14 14.53 -8.61 -21.76
N GLY A 15 14.91 -9.81 -21.29
CA GLY A 15 13.96 -10.83 -20.83
C GLY A 15 13.14 -10.40 -19.60
N GLY A 16 13.70 -9.55 -18.74
CA GLY A 16 13.01 -9.02 -17.56
C GLY A 16 11.82 -8.13 -17.93
N TRP A 17 11.94 -7.29 -18.95
CA TRP A 17 10.86 -6.42 -19.40
C TRP A 17 9.67 -7.17 -20.01
N GLY A 18 9.90 -8.34 -20.62
CA GLY A 18 8.80 -9.21 -21.06
C GLY A 18 7.92 -9.66 -19.90
N TRP A 19 8.52 -9.99 -18.75
CA TRP A 19 7.76 -10.33 -17.53
C TRP A 19 7.08 -9.13 -16.90
N VAL A 20 7.68 -7.94 -16.99
CA VAL A 20 7.01 -6.69 -16.58
C VAL A 20 5.76 -6.46 -17.44
N GLY A 21 5.85 -6.63 -18.76
CA GLY A 21 4.71 -6.55 -19.68
C GLY A 21 3.63 -7.60 -19.37
N PHE A 22 4.02 -8.83 -19.06
CA PHE A 22 3.08 -9.88 -18.65
C PHE A 22 2.35 -9.50 -17.35
N GLY A 23 3.06 -8.99 -16.35
CA GLY A 23 2.44 -8.52 -15.10
C GLY A 23 1.53 -7.31 -15.31
N PHE A 24 1.87 -6.39 -16.23
CA PHE A 24 0.98 -5.29 -16.62
C PHE A 24 -0.33 -5.82 -17.21
N PHE A 25 -0.24 -6.79 -18.11
CA PHE A 25 -1.42 -7.43 -18.68
C PHE A 25 -2.26 -8.14 -17.61
N ALA A 26 -1.64 -8.87 -16.69
CA ALA A 26 -2.33 -9.49 -15.56
C ALA A 26 -3.08 -8.45 -14.71
N SER A 27 -2.46 -7.29 -14.42
CA SER A 27 -3.13 -6.19 -13.73
C SER A 27 -4.30 -5.60 -14.54
N ALA A 28 -4.17 -5.50 -15.86
CA ALA A 28 -5.27 -5.04 -16.71
C ALA A 28 -6.47 -6.00 -16.70
N VAL A 29 -6.24 -7.30 -16.62
CA VAL A 29 -7.32 -8.30 -16.46
C VAL A 29 -8.04 -8.14 -15.12
N LEU A 30 -7.34 -7.77 -14.04
CA LEU A 30 -7.98 -7.45 -12.76
C LEU A 30 -8.92 -6.24 -12.85
N VAL A 31 -8.62 -5.26 -13.71
CA VAL A 31 -9.52 -4.13 -13.96
C VAL A 31 -10.82 -4.62 -14.60
N VAL A 32 -10.73 -5.52 -15.58
CA VAL A 32 -11.93 -6.13 -16.20
C VAL A 32 -12.77 -6.86 -15.17
N TYR A 33 -12.13 -7.66 -14.30
CA TYR A 33 -12.81 -8.32 -13.19
C TYR A 33 -13.55 -7.31 -12.30
N ALA A 34 -12.87 -6.25 -11.86
CA ALA A 34 -13.44 -5.27 -10.93
C ALA A 34 -14.66 -4.53 -11.51
N TRP A 35 -14.67 -4.29 -12.82
CA TRP A 35 -15.82 -3.68 -13.50
C TRP A 35 -16.95 -4.67 -13.82
N ALA A 36 -16.62 -5.94 -14.02
CA ALA A 36 -17.59 -6.97 -14.41
C ALA A 36 -18.33 -7.61 -13.23
N THR A 37 -17.88 -7.41 -11.98
CA THR A 37 -18.50 -7.99 -10.76
C THR A 37 -19.25 -6.92 -9.94
N PRO A 38 -20.42 -6.44 -10.37
CA PRO A 38 -21.28 -5.61 -9.54
C PRO A 38 -21.94 -6.49 -8.47
N GLN A 39 -21.78 -6.15 -7.19
CA GLN A 39 -22.46 -6.82 -6.07
C GLN A 39 -24.01 -6.71 -6.19
N PRO A 40 -24.84 -7.67 -5.73
CA PRO A 40 -24.59 -8.78 -4.82
C PRO A 40 -25.14 -10.17 -5.24
N ALA A 41 -25.29 -10.52 -6.50
CA ALA A 41 -25.80 -11.86 -6.88
C ALA A 41 -24.63 -12.75 -7.35
N VAL A 42 -24.47 -13.93 -6.71
CA VAL A 42 -23.45 -14.90 -7.09
C VAL A 42 -23.98 -15.80 -8.21
N THR A 43 -23.42 -15.65 -9.40
CA THR A 43 -23.72 -16.44 -10.60
C THR A 43 -22.53 -17.32 -11.01
N ILE A 44 -22.76 -18.24 -11.95
CA ILE A 44 -21.66 -19.04 -12.55
C ILE A 44 -20.60 -18.13 -13.20
N THR A 45 -21.05 -17.02 -13.79
CA THR A 45 -20.16 -16.01 -14.38
C THR A 45 -19.25 -15.39 -13.33
N ASP A 46 -19.74 -15.15 -12.11
CA ASP A 46 -18.92 -14.59 -11.00
C ASP A 46 -17.84 -15.56 -10.57
N TYR A 47 -18.09 -16.87 -10.56
CA TYR A 47 -17.05 -17.87 -10.30
C TYR A 47 -15.98 -17.90 -11.38
N LEU A 48 -16.36 -17.76 -12.65
CA LEU A 48 -15.40 -17.68 -13.76
C LEU A 48 -14.56 -16.41 -13.67
N LEU A 49 -15.18 -15.28 -13.39
CA LEU A 49 -14.48 -14.01 -13.19
C LEU A 49 -13.55 -14.05 -11.97
N ALA A 50 -13.99 -14.63 -10.86
CA ALA A 50 -13.15 -14.82 -9.67
C ALA A 50 -11.94 -15.73 -9.97
N SER A 51 -12.16 -16.80 -10.73
CA SER A 51 -11.07 -17.68 -11.17
C SER A 51 -10.06 -16.94 -12.06
N LEU A 52 -10.55 -16.10 -12.96
CA LEU A 52 -9.71 -15.26 -13.80
C LEU A 52 -8.92 -14.24 -12.97
N ALA A 53 -9.54 -13.63 -11.95
CA ALA A 53 -8.86 -12.74 -11.02
C ALA A 53 -7.75 -13.46 -10.23
N LEU A 54 -8.04 -14.67 -9.73
CA LEU A 54 -7.02 -15.48 -9.03
C LEU A 54 -5.86 -15.86 -9.95
N LEU A 55 -6.14 -16.25 -11.20
CA LEU A 55 -5.11 -16.52 -12.21
C LEU A 55 -4.29 -15.26 -12.52
N SER A 56 -4.91 -14.10 -12.56
CA SER A 56 -4.23 -12.83 -12.77
C SER A 56 -3.34 -12.46 -11.59
N CYS A 57 -3.81 -12.67 -10.36
CA CYS A 57 -2.97 -12.51 -9.16
C CYS A 57 -1.77 -13.47 -9.17
N ALA A 58 -1.99 -14.74 -9.50
CA ALA A 58 -0.93 -15.73 -9.65
C ALA A 58 0.04 -15.35 -10.78
N GLY A 59 -0.48 -14.83 -11.89
CA GLY A 59 0.30 -14.31 -13.00
C GLY A 59 1.23 -13.17 -12.59
N LEU A 60 0.71 -12.21 -11.81
CA LEU A 60 1.53 -11.10 -11.31
C LEU A 60 2.60 -11.56 -10.31
N LEU A 61 2.26 -12.51 -9.42
CA LEU A 61 3.23 -13.14 -8.52
C LEU A 61 4.31 -13.89 -9.32
N PHE A 62 3.91 -14.59 -10.38
CA PHE A 62 4.86 -15.28 -11.25
C PHE A 62 5.76 -14.30 -12.01
N ALA A 63 5.21 -13.19 -12.52
CA ALA A 63 6.00 -12.12 -13.15
C ALA A 63 7.05 -11.54 -12.17
N TRP A 64 6.63 -11.22 -10.95
CA TRP A 64 7.52 -10.77 -9.89
C TRP A 64 8.64 -11.77 -9.59
N TRP A 65 8.29 -13.04 -9.46
CA TRP A 65 9.28 -14.09 -9.22
C TRP A 65 10.24 -14.23 -10.40
N ARG A 66 9.76 -14.07 -11.63
CA ARG A 66 10.55 -14.18 -12.87
C ARG A 66 11.52 -13.02 -13.08
N ILE A 67 11.14 -11.80 -12.77
CA ILE A 67 12.10 -10.68 -12.84
C ILE A 67 13.22 -10.84 -11.82
N GLY A 68 12.93 -11.35 -10.63
CA GLY A 68 13.90 -11.72 -9.61
C GLY A 68 14.67 -10.53 -8.99
N PRO A 69 15.52 -10.82 -7.98
CA PRO A 69 16.16 -9.79 -7.15
C PRO A 69 17.28 -9.00 -7.86
N ARG A 70 17.72 -9.46 -9.04
CA ARG A 70 18.77 -8.78 -9.84
C ARG A 70 18.21 -7.85 -10.91
N PHE A 71 16.89 -7.80 -11.08
CA PHE A 71 16.27 -6.90 -12.06
C PHE A 71 16.62 -5.43 -11.75
N PRO A 72 17.10 -4.65 -12.74
CA PRO A 72 17.65 -3.31 -12.46
C PRO A 72 16.60 -2.25 -12.14
N HIS A 73 15.32 -2.49 -12.48
CA HIS A 73 14.25 -1.48 -12.40
C HIS A 73 13.01 -1.97 -11.63
N PRO A 74 13.14 -2.53 -10.38
CA PRO A 74 12.01 -3.11 -9.68
C PRO A 74 10.90 -2.09 -9.38
N VAL A 75 11.23 -0.85 -9.04
CA VAL A 75 10.25 0.23 -8.81
C VAL A 75 9.47 0.57 -10.08
N ALA A 76 10.14 0.62 -11.24
CA ALA A 76 9.46 0.85 -12.51
C ALA A 76 8.48 -0.28 -12.85
N ALA A 77 8.86 -1.54 -12.59
CA ALA A 77 7.96 -2.68 -12.74
C ALA A 77 6.71 -2.51 -11.87
N THR A 78 6.88 -2.15 -10.59
CA THR A 78 5.75 -1.93 -9.66
C THR A 78 4.82 -0.83 -10.15
N VAL A 79 5.38 0.30 -10.57
CA VAL A 79 4.59 1.43 -11.10
C VAL A 79 3.82 1.00 -12.36
N LEU A 80 4.46 0.27 -13.28
CA LEU A 80 3.78 -0.23 -14.48
C LEU A 80 2.66 -1.20 -14.14
N TRP A 81 2.84 -2.09 -13.17
CA TRP A 81 1.78 -3.00 -12.70
C TRP A 81 0.63 -2.27 -11.99
N ALA A 82 0.92 -1.14 -11.35
CA ALA A 82 -0.08 -0.31 -10.70
C ALA A 82 -0.91 0.54 -11.69
N LEU A 83 -0.35 0.91 -12.86
CA LEU A 83 -1.02 1.82 -13.81
C LEU A 83 -2.42 1.37 -14.24
N PRO A 84 -2.67 0.11 -14.65
CA PRO A 84 -4.02 -0.31 -15.00
C PRO A 84 -5.01 -0.13 -13.86
N LEU A 85 -4.58 -0.38 -12.61
CA LEU A 85 -5.44 -0.30 -11.43
C LEU A 85 -5.88 1.13 -11.09
N LEU A 86 -5.26 2.17 -11.66
CA LEU A 86 -5.73 3.55 -11.51
C LEU A 86 -7.15 3.74 -12.08
N ALA A 87 -7.52 2.91 -13.04
CA ALA A 87 -8.78 2.96 -13.76
C ALA A 87 -9.82 1.92 -13.24
N CYS A 88 -9.64 1.30 -12.07
CA CYS A 88 -10.58 0.29 -11.60
C CYS A 88 -11.39 0.75 -10.37
N PRO A 89 -12.57 0.17 -10.11
CA PRO A 89 -13.21 0.22 -8.80
C PRO A 89 -12.28 -0.34 -7.70
N PRO A 90 -12.60 -0.14 -6.41
CA PRO A 90 -11.85 -0.79 -5.34
C PRO A 90 -11.78 -2.31 -5.54
N LEU A 91 -10.56 -2.87 -5.48
CA LEU A 91 -10.30 -4.28 -5.78
C LEU A 91 -10.20 -5.07 -4.46
N PHE A 92 -11.01 -6.12 -4.33
CA PHE A 92 -11.04 -7.04 -3.18
C PHE A 92 -11.44 -6.44 -1.82
N SER A 93 -11.68 -5.15 -1.73
CA SER A 93 -12.09 -4.47 -0.49
C SER A 93 -12.96 -3.25 -0.79
N LEU A 94 -13.93 -3.00 0.08
CA LEU A 94 -14.76 -1.79 0.06
C LEU A 94 -14.37 -0.79 1.17
N ASP A 95 -13.22 -0.98 1.81
CA ASP A 95 -12.75 -0.11 2.91
C ASP A 95 -12.70 1.36 2.52
N VAL A 96 -12.30 1.66 1.28
CA VAL A 96 -12.23 3.05 0.79
C VAL A 96 -13.59 3.74 0.77
N ASN A 97 -14.69 2.99 0.62
CA ASN A 97 -16.03 3.53 0.73
C ASN A 97 -16.33 3.96 2.17
N ALA A 98 -15.90 3.16 3.15
CA ALA A 98 -15.96 3.54 4.57
C ALA A 98 -15.08 4.77 4.85
N TYR A 99 -13.91 4.90 4.22
CA TYR A 99 -13.07 6.09 4.37
C TYR A 99 -13.76 7.35 3.84
N LEU A 100 -14.34 7.28 2.64
CA LEU A 100 -15.07 8.41 2.07
C LEU A 100 -16.29 8.79 2.91
N THR A 101 -17.02 7.80 3.43
CA THR A 101 -18.14 8.02 4.35
C THR A 101 -17.72 8.74 5.62
N GLN A 102 -16.61 8.29 6.24
CA GLN A 102 -16.05 8.95 7.42
C GLN A 102 -15.54 10.35 7.10
N GLY A 103 -14.96 10.56 5.92
CA GLY A 103 -14.57 11.89 5.45
C GLY A 103 -15.74 12.84 5.35
N TRP A 104 -16.88 12.39 4.81
CA TRP A 104 -18.12 13.14 4.78
C TRP A 104 -18.62 13.47 6.19
N MET A 105 -18.62 12.48 7.11
CA MET A 105 -19.04 12.69 8.50
C MET A 105 -18.24 13.81 9.17
N VAL A 106 -16.91 13.78 9.08
CA VAL A 106 -16.03 14.78 9.67
C VAL A 106 -16.34 16.19 9.12
N LEU A 107 -16.49 16.31 7.80
CA LEU A 107 -16.78 17.61 7.17
C LEU A 107 -18.18 18.12 7.50
N GLY A 108 -19.14 17.22 7.70
CA GLY A 108 -20.52 17.54 8.08
C GLY A 108 -20.70 17.82 9.58
N GLY A 109 -19.63 17.74 10.39
CA GLY A 109 -19.69 17.93 11.85
C GLY A 109 -20.34 16.76 12.59
N HIS A 110 -20.46 15.59 11.95
CA HIS A 110 -20.91 14.35 12.60
C HIS A 110 -19.74 13.67 13.29
N ASP A 111 -20.02 12.98 14.40
CA ASP A 111 -19.00 12.22 15.13
C ASP A 111 -18.89 10.80 14.55
N PRO A 112 -17.77 10.45 13.85
CA PRO A 112 -17.59 9.11 13.27
C PRO A 112 -17.43 8.00 14.31
N TYR A 113 -17.22 8.34 15.58
CA TYR A 113 -17.13 7.36 16.67
C TYR A 113 -18.48 7.02 17.30
N VAL A 114 -19.54 7.78 16.94
CA VAL A 114 -20.91 7.58 17.43
C VAL A 114 -21.85 7.16 16.32
N MET A 115 -21.79 7.84 15.17
CA MET A 115 -22.62 7.56 14.00
C MET A 115 -22.13 6.31 13.28
N THR A 116 -23.03 5.36 12.94
CA THR A 116 -22.63 4.18 12.17
C THR A 116 -22.39 4.50 10.70
N LEU A 117 -21.53 3.74 10.04
CA LEU A 117 -21.12 4.00 8.66
C LEU A 117 -22.24 3.74 7.65
N GLY A 118 -23.28 3.01 8.02
CA GLY A 118 -24.47 2.74 7.18
C GLY A 118 -25.54 3.82 7.25
N GLU A 119 -25.49 4.73 8.24
CA GLU A 119 -26.49 5.80 8.37
C GLU A 119 -26.45 6.82 7.22
N PRO A 120 -25.27 7.28 6.75
CA PRO A 120 -25.20 8.16 5.58
C PRO A 120 -25.49 7.36 4.29
N GLN A 121 -26.48 7.81 3.53
CA GLN A 121 -26.79 7.26 2.21
C GLN A 121 -26.13 8.15 1.14
N LEU A 122 -24.83 7.92 0.88
CA LEU A 122 -24.07 8.76 -0.06
C LEU A 122 -24.16 8.22 -1.49
N PRO A 123 -24.50 9.05 -2.48
CA PRO A 123 -24.61 8.61 -3.87
C PRO A 123 -23.32 7.97 -4.39
N GLY A 124 -23.43 6.74 -4.91
CA GLY A 124 -22.29 6.00 -5.50
C GLY A 124 -21.27 5.46 -4.49
N ILE A 125 -21.52 5.57 -3.18
CA ILE A 125 -20.71 5.00 -2.12
C ILE A 125 -21.50 3.86 -1.45
N VAL A 126 -21.00 2.63 -1.58
CA VAL A 126 -21.60 1.44 -0.95
C VAL A 126 -20.67 0.97 0.16
N VAL A 127 -21.07 1.20 1.39
CA VAL A 127 -20.35 0.68 2.57
C VAL A 127 -20.50 -0.84 2.63
N GLY A 128 -19.39 -1.55 2.81
CA GLY A 128 -19.39 -3.01 2.90
C GLY A 128 -20.19 -3.52 4.10
N VAL A 129 -20.77 -4.71 3.97
CA VAL A 129 -21.62 -5.32 5.00
C VAL A 129 -20.96 -5.44 6.36
N ASP A 130 -19.63 -5.62 6.39
CA ASP A 130 -18.85 -5.71 7.61
C ASP A 130 -18.71 -4.35 8.33
N TRP A 131 -18.93 -3.24 7.62
CA TRP A 131 -18.76 -1.89 8.14
C TRP A 131 -20.09 -1.17 8.41
N VAL A 132 -21.17 -1.57 7.76
CA VAL A 132 -22.44 -0.82 7.76
C VAL A 132 -22.99 -0.54 9.17
N ASN A 133 -22.85 -1.48 10.10
CA ASN A 133 -23.32 -1.38 11.48
C ASN A 133 -22.22 -0.98 12.48
N THR A 134 -21.07 -0.52 12.00
CA THR A 134 -19.94 -0.13 12.85
C THR A 134 -19.73 1.37 12.82
N THR A 135 -19.12 1.89 13.88
CA THR A 135 -18.56 3.24 13.94
C THR A 135 -17.09 3.22 13.51
N SER A 136 -16.43 4.38 13.44
CA SER A 136 -15.02 4.46 13.09
C SER A 136 -14.13 3.75 14.10
N VAL A 137 -13.17 2.96 13.57
CA VAL A 137 -12.07 2.36 14.34
C VAL A 137 -10.75 3.11 14.09
N TYR A 138 -10.78 4.13 13.25
CA TYR A 138 -9.58 4.85 12.81
C TYR A 138 -9.28 6.05 13.72
N PRO A 139 -8.00 6.26 14.08
CA PRO A 139 -7.57 7.45 14.80
C PRO A 139 -7.75 8.73 13.99
N ALA A 140 -7.68 9.87 14.67
CA ALA A 140 -7.98 11.19 14.11
C ALA A 140 -7.16 11.56 12.85
N GLY A 141 -5.90 11.14 12.76
CA GLY A 141 -5.08 11.41 11.57
C GLY A 141 -5.63 10.75 10.30
N SER A 142 -6.13 9.51 10.41
CA SER A 142 -6.84 8.87 9.29
C SER A 142 -8.11 9.63 8.93
N LEU A 143 -8.91 10.01 9.92
CA LEU A 143 -10.15 10.77 9.68
C LEU A 143 -9.87 12.10 8.96
N LEU A 144 -8.79 12.80 9.31
CA LEU A 144 -8.38 14.02 8.63
C LEU A 144 -7.95 13.76 7.17
N ILE A 145 -7.24 12.66 6.91
CA ILE A 145 -6.89 12.25 5.55
C ILE A 145 -8.16 11.94 4.75
N PHE A 146 -9.10 11.20 5.33
CA PHE A 146 -10.37 10.85 4.69
C PHE A 146 -11.19 12.09 4.39
N ALA A 147 -11.28 13.04 5.32
CA ALA A 147 -11.95 14.31 5.13
C ALA A 147 -11.29 15.15 4.03
N ALA A 148 -9.96 15.23 4.00
CA ALA A 148 -9.23 15.96 2.96
C ALA A 148 -9.46 15.35 1.57
N VAL A 149 -9.46 14.02 1.44
CA VAL A 149 -9.74 13.35 0.17
C VAL A 149 -11.20 13.55 -0.24
N PHE A 150 -12.16 13.40 0.67
CA PHE A 150 -13.58 13.64 0.37
C PHE A 150 -13.82 15.08 -0.08
N TRP A 151 -13.24 16.06 0.62
CA TRP A 151 -13.30 17.47 0.23
C TRP A 151 -12.69 17.72 -1.15
N ALA A 152 -11.47 17.22 -1.39
CA ALA A 152 -10.76 17.42 -2.66
C ALA A 152 -11.44 16.71 -3.85
N SER A 153 -12.18 15.63 -3.59
CA SER A 153 -12.99 14.95 -4.60
C SER A 153 -14.33 15.61 -4.89
N GLY A 154 -14.71 16.62 -4.11
CA GLY A 154 -16.06 17.20 -4.19
C GLY A 154 -17.17 16.20 -3.91
N GLY A 155 -16.88 15.14 -3.16
CA GLY A 155 -17.81 14.04 -2.87
C GLY A 155 -18.01 13.06 -4.02
N LEU A 156 -17.26 13.19 -5.12
CA LEU A 156 -17.31 12.24 -6.26
C LEU A 156 -16.51 10.97 -5.90
N PRO A 157 -17.15 9.78 -5.77
CA PRO A 157 -16.47 8.57 -5.31
C PRO A 157 -15.28 8.19 -6.19
N TRP A 158 -15.46 8.23 -7.51
CA TRP A 158 -14.41 7.93 -8.47
C TRP A 158 -13.16 8.79 -8.28
N LEU A 159 -13.32 10.10 -8.11
CA LEU A 159 -12.20 11.00 -7.88
C LEU A 159 -11.57 10.75 -6.50
N GLY A 160 -12.37 10.40 -5.49
CA GLY A 160 -11.89 9.96 -4.18
C GLY A 160 -11.00 8.72 -4.29
N PHE A 161 -11.42 7.69 -5.06
CA PHE A 161 -10.60 6.50 -5.31
C PHE A 161 -9.29 6.84 -6.01
N LEU A 162 -9.33 7.71 -7.02
CA LEU A 162 -8.12 8.14 -7.73
C LEU A 162 -7.16 8.91 -6.79
N LEU A 163 -7.68 9.81 -5.95
CA LEU A 163 -6.86 10.57 -5.01
C LEU A 163 -6.20 9.65 -3.96
N PHE A 164 -6.92 8.65 -3.44
CA PHE A 164 -6.31 7.63 -2.58
C PHE A 164 -5.20 6.85 -3.31
N ARG A 165 -5.39 6.47 -4.58
CA ARG A 165 -4.35 5.78 -5.37
C ARG A 165 -3.11 6.63 -5.56
N VAL A 166 -3.28 7.90 -5.87
CA VAL A 166 -2.17 8.86 -5.99
C VAL A 166 -1.43 8.98 -4.66
N LEU A 167 -2.14 9.10 -3.54
CA LEU A 167 -1.55 9.12 -2.21
C LEU A 167 -0.78 7.83 -1.91
N HIS A 168 -1.35 6.67 -2.18
CA HIS A 168 -0.71 5.38 -1.90
C HIS A 168 0.49 5.13 -2.83
N LEU A 169 0.42 5.57 -4.09
CA LEU A 169 1.57 5.52 -4.99
C LEU A 169 2.70 6.44 -4.49
N ALA A 170 2.38 7.64 -3.99
CA ALA A 170 3.37 8.51 -3.36
C ALA A 170 4.00 7.85 -2.12
N CYS A 171 3.20 7.20 -1.28
CA CYS A 171 3.70 6.42 -0.13
C CYS A 171 4.65 5.29 -0.57
N LEU A 172 4.29 4.55 -1.63
CA LEU A 172 5.14 3.50 -2.19
C LEU A 172 6.49 4.08 -2.67
N LEU A 173 6.49 5.22 -3.33
CA LEU A 173 7.71 5.89 -3.77
C LEU A 173 8.56 6.38 -2.59
N VAL A 174 7.94 6.86 -1.52
CA VAL A 174 8.63 7.21 -0.26
C VAL A 174 9.29 5.96 0.34
N VAL A 175 8.57 4.85 0.43
CA VAL A 175 9.15 3.58 0.93
C VAL A 175 10.30 3.12 0.04
N ALA A 176 10.16 3.20 -1.29
CA ALA A 176 11.23 2.86 -2.23
C ALA A 176 12.47 3.75 -2.02
N TRP A 177 12.27 5.04 -1.83
CA TRP A 177 13.36 5.98 -1.54
C TRP A 177 14.07 5.65 -0.22
N VAL A 178 13.31 5.33 0.84
CA VAL A 178 13.87 4.90 2.13
C VAL A 178 14.66 3.61 1.98
N VAL A 179 14.10 2.59 1.33
CA VAL A 179 14.77 1.29 1.09
C VAL A 179 16.09 1.49 0.35
N LYS A 180 16.13 2.35 -0.68
CA LYS A 180 17.38 2.70 -1.38
C LYS A 180 18.45 3.29 -0.46
N ARG A 181 18.06 4.00 0.59
CA ARG A 181 18.98 4.62 1.56
C ARG A 181 19.44 3.65 2.64
N LEU A 182 18.57 2.70 3.03
CA LEU A 182 18.83 1.77 4.11
C LEU A 182 19.55 0.50 3.65
N ALA A 183 19.21 -0.06 2.50
CA ALA A 183 19.73 -1.33 2.03
C ALA A 183 21.28 -1.41 2.03
N PRO A 184 22.03 -0.41 1.54
CA PRO A 184 23.50 -0.46 1.58
C PRO A 184 24.07 -0.48 3.00
N ARG A 185 23.36 0.12 3.97
CA ARG A 185 23.82 0.20 5.37
C ARG A 185 23.77 -1.13 6.09
N VAL A 186 22.92 -2.05 5.60
CA VAL A 186 22.79 -3.41 6.11
C VAL A 186 23.40 -4.47 5.18
N GLY A 187 24.19 -4.04 4.20
CA GLY A 187 24.91 -4.91 3.27
C GLY A 187 24.01 -5.64 2.25
N VAL A 188 22.77 -5.18 2.05
CA VAL A 188 21.84 -5.77 1.08
C VAL A 188 21.92 -5.03 -0.25
N PRO A 189 22.04 -5.72 -1.40
CA PRO A 189 21.98 -5.07 -2.71
C PRO A 189 20.65 -4.31 -2.89
N VAL A 190 20.73 -3.05 -3.35
CA VAL A 190 19.57 -2.16 -3.43
C VAL A 190 18.42 -2.76 -4.26
N ASN A 191 18.74 -3.35 -5.41
CA ASN A 191 17.70 -3.96 -6.26
C ASN A 191 17.04 -5.17 -5.61
N THR A 192 17.79 -5.97 -4.84
CA THR A 192 17.24 -7.08 -4.06
C THR A 192 16.28 -6.58 -2.99
N ALA A 193 16.66 -5.52 -2.25
CA ALA A 193 15.81 -4.93 -1.23
C ALA A 193 14.54 -4.31 -1.82
N LEU A 194 14.65 -3.61 -2.95
CA LEU A 194 13.51 -3.03 -3.66
C LEU A 194 12.60 -4.11 -4.26
N TRP A 195 13.18 -5.17 -4.84
CA TRP A 195 12.40 -6.29 -5.37
C TRP A 195 11.59 -6.98 -4.27
N ALA A 196 12.20 -7.27 -3.13
CA ALA A 196 11.55 -7.98 -2.03
C ALA A 196 10.55 -7.10 -1.25
N GLY A 197 10.89 -5.82 -1.02
CA GLY A 197 10.13 -4.93 -0.13
C GLY A 197 9.17 -3.97 -0.83
N VAL A 198 9.38 -3.67 -2.12
CA VAL A 198 8.60 -2.66 -2.84
C VAL A 198 7.91 -3.23 -4.08
N ALA A 199 8.62 -4.02 -4.88
CA ALA A 199 8.07 -4.60 -6.10
C ALA A 199 7.19 -5.84 -5.84
N THR A 200 6.85 -6.13 -4.59
CA THR A 200 5.96 -7.23 -4.28
C THR A 200 4.55 -6.96 -4.79
N PRO A 201 3.92 -7.91 -5.48
CA PRO A 201 2.53 -7.80 -5.92
C PRO A 201 1.55 -7.52 -4.79
N LEU A 202 1.88 -7.90 -3.55
CA LEU A 202 1.06 -7.62 -2.38
C LEU A 202 0.80 -6.11 -2.21
N LEU A 203 1.81 -5.25 -2.41
CA LEU A 203 1.63 -3.80 -2.33
C LEU A 203 0.76 -3.28 -3.48
N VAL A 204 0.90 -3.87 -4.68
CA VAL A 204 0.04 -3.50 -5.83
C VAL A 204 -1.41 -3.85 -5.53
N PHE A 205 -1.69 -5.03 -4.96
CA PHE A 205 -3.04 -5.46 -4.63
C PHE A 205 -3.63 -4.65 -3.47
N GLN A 206 -2.89 -4.53 -2.36
CA GLN A 206 -3.42 -3.94 -1.12
C GLN A 206 -3.45 -2.41 -1.16
N TRP A 207 -2.39 -1.78 -1.66
CA TRP A 207 -2.30 -0.32 -1.61
C TRP A 207 -2.98 0.34 -2.81
N ILE A 208 -2.75 -0.18 -4.03
CA ILE A 208 -3.26 0.45 -5.24
C ILE A 208 -4.62 -0.13 -5.64
N GLY A 209 -4.79 -1.44 -5.57
CA GLY A 209 -6.06 -2.11 -5.87
C GLY A 209 -7.09 -1.94 -4.77
N GLY A 210 -6.77 -2.39 -3.55
CA GLY A 210 -7.66 -2.42 -2.38
C GLY A 210 -7.76 -1.09 -1.63
N LEU A 211 -6.85 -0.15 -1.88
CA LEU A 211 -6.86 1.20 -1.29
C LEU A 211 -6.77 1.20 0.26
N HIS A 212 -6.07 0.23 0.85
CA HIS A 212 -5.90 0.18 2.29
C HIS A 212 -4.97 1.30 2.80
N ASN A 213 -5.37 2.00 3.84
CA ASN A 213 -4.65 3.14 4.41
C ASN A 213 -3.31 2.78 5.08
N ASP A 214 -2.99 1.49 5.17
CA ASP A 214 -1.68 0.98 5.65
C ASP A 214 -0.49 1.57 4.87
N ALA A 215 -0.70 2.02 3.63
CA ALA A 215 0.33 2.67 2.83
C ALA A 215 0.92 3.91 3.53
N VAL A 216 0.06 4.76 4.10
CA VAL A 216 0.48 5.97 4.83
C VAL A 216 1.21 5.59 6.12
N LEU A 217 0.68 4.63 6.86
CA LEU A 217 1.30 4.08 8.06
C LEU A 217 2.73 3.61 7.79
N VAL A 218 2.90 2.74 6.78
CA VAL A 218 4.20 2.13 6.45
C VAL A 218 5.19 3.18 5.93
N ALA A 219 4.73 4.17 5.17
CA ALA A 219 5.60 5.26 4.71
C ALA A 219 6.14 6.10 5.90
N LEU A 220 5.29 6.41 6.88
CA LEU A 220 5.70 7.13 8.10
C LEU A 220 6.69 6.31 8.94
N ILE A 221 6.43 5.02 9.13
CA ILE A 221 7.34 4.11 9.85
C ILE A 221 8.68 4.02 9.11
N ALA A 222 8.69 3.87 7.79
CA ALA A 222 9.92 3.81 7.01
C ALA A 222 10.75 5.09 7.18
N LEU A 223 10.11 6.26 7.12
CA LEU A 223 10.76 7.54 7.39
C LEU A 223 11.30 7.62 8.82
N ALA A 224 10.54 7.15 9.81
CA ALA A 224 10.97 7.12 11.20
C ALA A 224 12.25 6.28 11.39
N VAL A 225 12.30 5.10 10.79
CA VAL A 225 13.50 4.23 10.80
C VAL A 225 14.68 4.92 10.13
N LEU A 226 14.48 5.58 8.98
CA LEU A 226 15.55 6.30 8.30
C LEU A 226 16.10 7.45 9.14
N VAL A 227 15.24 8.20 9.82
CA VAL A 227 15.63 9.34 10.65
C VAL A 227 16.27 8.87 11.95
N ALA A 228 15.79 7.78 12.56
CA ALA A 228 16.37 7.20 13.77
C ALA A 228 17.87 6.85 13.60
N GLN A 229 18.30 6.53 12.38
CA GLN A 229 19.71 6.28 12.08
C GLN A 229 20.65 7.50 12.22
N ARG A 230 20.11 8.69 12.46
CA ARG A 230 20.94 9.85 12.85
C ARG A 230 21.54 9.68 14.25
N GLY A 231 20.97 8.77 15.05
CA GLY A 231 21.39 8.52 16.43
C GLY A 231 21.09 9.67 17.39
N GLY A 232 21.37 9.42 18.67
CA GLY A 232 21.23 10.41 19.73
C GLY A 232 19.83 11.00 19.83
N TRP A 233 19.73 12.15 20.48
CA TRP A 233 18.46 12.84 20.69
C TRP A 233 17.75 13.25 19.39
N THR A 234 18.49 13.65 18.35
CA THR A 234 17.88 14.03 17.06
C THR A 234 17.18 12.87 16.40
N GLY A 235 17.81 11.68 16.34
CA GLY A 235 17.20 10.46 15.81
C GLY A 235 16.00 10.03 16.62
N LEU A 236 16.10 10.10 17.96
CA LEU A 236 15.03 9.71 18.87
C LEU A 236 13.80 10.64 18.75
N LEU A 237 13.99 11.96 18.81
CA LEU A 237 12.89 12.92 18.79
C LEU A 237 12.18 12.94 17.43
N LEU A 238 12.91 13.02 16.33
CA LEU A 238 12.31 13.05 15.00
C LEU A 238 11.71 11.70 14.61
N GLY A 239 12.40 10.60 14.92
CA GLY A 239 11.86 9.25 14.72
C GLY A 239 10.62 9.01 15.57
N GLY A 240 10.66 9.41 16.84
CA GLY A 240 9.50 9.34 17.74
C GLY A 240 8.32 10.19 17.28
N ALA A 241 8.55 11.39 16.77
CA ALA A 241 7.50 12.25 16.21
C ALA A 241 6.82 11.59 14.99
N LEU A 242 7.60 10.95 14.09
CA LEU A 242 7.04 10.22 12.95
C LEU A 242 6.26 8.97 13.37
N ILE A 243 6.70 8.26 14.43
CA ILE A 243 5.91 7.17 15.03
C ILE A 243 4.63 7.73 15.66
N GLY A 244 4.70 8.82 16.42
CA GLY A 244 3.51 9.49 16.96
C GLY A 244 2.51 9.85 15.86
N LEU A 245 2.99 10.39 14.74
CA LEU A 245 2.16 10.67 13.56
C LEU A 245 1.58 9.38 12.96
N SER A 246 2.36 8.29 12.87
CA SER A 246 1.86 7.01 12.38
C SER A 246 0.74 6.43 13.25
N LEU A 247 0.80 6.64 14.58
CA LEU A 247 -0.25 6.25 15.52
C LEU A 247 -1.56 7.00 15.30
N THR A 248 -1.51 8.25 14.83
CA THR A 248 -2.74 8.99 14.47
C THR A 248 -3.37 8.45 13.19
N VAL A 249 -2.65 7.64 12.39
CA VAL A 249 -3.18 6.95 11.21
C VAL A 249 -3.71 5.56 11.60
N LYS A 250 -2.91 4.79 12.35
CA LYS A 250 -3.32 3.43 12.77
C LYS A 250 -2.53 3.01 14.01
N GLN A 251 -3.23 2.46 15.02
CA GLN A 251 -2.61 2.10 16.31
C GLN A 251 -1.48 1.08 16.18
N SER A 252 -1.48 0.24 15.15
CA SER A 252 -0.41 -0.73 14.87
C SER A 252 0.97 -0.09 14.66
N GLY A 253 1.04 1.22 14.40
CA GLY A 253 2.29 1.99 14.37
C GLY A 253 3.09 1.95 15.67
N ALA A 254 2.43 1.70 16.82
CA ALA A 254 3.08 1.58 18.13
C ALA A 254 4.20 0.54 18.15
N ALA A 255 3.99 -0.60 17.49
CA ALA A 255 4.96 -1.68 17.47
C ALA A 255 6.32 -1.25 16.84
N ALA A 256 6.30 -0.34 15.87
CA ALA A 256 7.51 0.18 15.25
C ALA A 256 8.27 1.16 16.15
N GLY A 257 7.61 1.74 17.16
CA GLY A 257 8.22 2.70 18.09
C GLY A 257 9.37 2.09 18.86
N LEU A 258 9.25 0.85 19.35
CA LEU A 258 10.30 0.12 20.02
C LEU A 258 11.55 -0.03 19.14
N GLY A 259 11.34 -0.38 17.87
CA GLY A 259 12.44 -0.50 16.89
C GLY A 259 13.14 0.84 16.64
N VAL A 260 12.40 1.94 16.55
CA VAL A 260 12.96 3.30 16.36
C VAL A 260 13.79 3.71 17.58
N VAL A 261 13.30 3.48 18.80
CA VAL A 261 14.06 3.75 20.03
C VAL A 261 15.34 2.94 20.09
N ALA A 262 15.25 1.62 19.89
CA ALA A 262 16.40 0.73 19.88
C ALA A 262 17.45 1.14 18.85
N LEU A 263 17.02 1.49 17.62
CA LEU A 263 17.91 1.90 16.55
C LEU A 263 18.59 3.25 16.86
N ALA A 264 17.83 4.27 17.27
CA ALA A 264 18.38 5.57 17.61
C ALA A 264 19.39 5.48 18.75
N TRP A 265 19.15 4.57 19.70
CA TRP A 265 20.05 4.29 20.82
C TRP A 265 21.32 3.55 20.38
N ALA A 266 21.19 2.51 19.52
CA ALA A 266 22.30 1.70 19.04
C ALA A 266 23.33 2.49 18.19
N VAL A 267 22.85 3.49 17.42
CA VAL A 267 23.70 4.30 16.54
C VAL A 267 24.13 5.63 17.17
N SER A 268 23.87 5.82 18.48
CA SER A 268 24.29 7.05 19.19
C SER A 268 25.80 7.12 19.34
N PRO A 269 26.46 8.27 19.02
CA PRO A 269 27.90 8.45 19.21
C PRO A 269 28.29 8.28 20.69
N GLY A 270 29.43 7.61 20.97
CA GLY A 270 30.03 7.51 22.31
C GLY A 270 29.65 6.27 23.10
N ARG A 271 29.34 5.18 22.44
CA ARG A 271 29.13 3.85 23.03
C ARG A 271 30.09 2.81 22.44
N ASP A 272 31.38 3.05 22.60
CA ASP A 272 32.43 2.03 22.47
C ASP A 272 32.86 1.57 23.87
#